data_ae31051774130d4cd598c79347033350
#
_entry.id   ae31051774130d4cd598c79347033350
#
_cell.length_a   1.000
_cell.length_b   1.000
_cell.length_c   1.000
_cell.angle_alpha   90.00
_cell.angle_beta   90.00
_cell.angle_gamma   90.00
#
_symmetry.space_group_name_H-M   'P 1'
#
loop_
_entity.id
_entity.type
_entity.pdbx_description
1 polymer ?
#
loop_
_entity_poly.entity_id
_entity_poly.type
_entity_poly.pdbx_seq_one_letter_code
_entity_poly.pdbx_strand_id
1 'polypeptide(L)'
;MLRVVKTENGWVKGIPAADPRVTAFKGIPFAAPPVGELRWKGPQPAKDWDGVRECYTFGPIAMQKYPGLDPDNIYTREWNVDPDLVMSEDCLQLNIWTPAKSADEKLPVMVWYYGGGLQEGHPSEMEFDGERIARRGVVLVSVNYRVNIFGFFAHPEITATAEDKCYTNFGSYDQRFGTLWVKRNIAAFGGDPDNITIFGQSAGGRSTLFQLLSPLNSTDVIKRGISMSSGGISIGGGYGYPTLAEAEANGVEFFKFLGVTSLEEAKKVDAFTLRDKMLEFMEEKHVRWGFNIDGVFVDDDPVNMMAANRRLQVPLICGHTTGDMGDMFGRAQSKEEIRDRIAAMVGEEACAEVLKVADYDNVDLDGLKDALKINNQRFGIELLHMNGADHGLTEYFYSFGPEIPGWDNPGAFHSSDLWFVFETLAKCWRPFQGKHYDLARLMCNYWTNFAKNGDPNGNDADGTPMPVWEKFTNENPRSIMFEDTAYMQTEPERPAIQLLLEKAADRTWRK
;
A
#
# COMPACT_ATOMS: atom_id res chain seq x y z
N MET A 1 23.16 -16.81 -13.59
CA MET A 1 22.36 -15.65 -13.20
C MET A 1 22.28 -14.69 -14.37
N LEU A 2 21.08 -14.25 -14.72
CA LEU A 2 20.87 -13.19 -15.70
C LEU A 2 21.48 -11.89 -15.20
N ARG A 3 22.46 -11.32 -15.90
CA ARG A 3 23.11 -10.04 -15.53
C ARG A 3 22.92 -8.96 -16.59
N VAL A 4 22.66 -9.36 -17.82
CA VAL A 4 22.40 -8.46 -18.95
C VAL A 4 21.16 -8.96 -19.64
N VAL A 5 20.15 -8.11 -19.76
CA VAL A 5 18.86 -8.45 -20.39
C VAL A 5 18.41 -7.33 -21.32
N LYS A 6 17.58 -7.65 -22.29
CA LYS A 6 17.01 -6.68 -23.22
C LYS A 6 15.56 -6.39 -22.83
N THR A 7 15.28 -5.13 -22.55
CA THR A 7 13.92 -4.59 -22.38
C THR A 7 13.38 -4.03 -23.70
N GLU A 8 12.12 -3.61 -23.73
CA GLU A 8 11.52 -2.93 -24.87
C GLU A 8 12.31 -1.67 -25.31
N ASN A 9 12.96 -0.97 -24.34
CA ASN A 9 13.66 0.29 -24.58
C ASN A 9 15.18 0.16 -24.80
N GLY A 10 15.79 -0.98 -24.47
CA GLY A 10 17.23 -1.18 -24.63
C GLY A 10 17.81 -2.23 -23.70
N TRP A 11 19.12 -2.40 -23.73
CA TRP A 11 19.82 -3.34 -22.87
C TRP A 11 20.07 -2.75 -21.47
N VAL A 12 19.90 -3.58 -20.44
CA VAL A 12 20.20 -3.22 -19.04
C VAL A 12 21.14 -4.25 -18.43
N LYS A 13 22.03 -3.80 -17.54
CA LYS A 13 22.96 -4.63 -16.81
C LYS A 13 22.79 -4.41 -15.31
N GLY A 14 22.53 -5.50 -14.59
CA GLY A 14 22.44 -5.54 -13.14
C GLY A 14 23.71 -6.01 -12.46
N ILE A 15 23.72 -5.97 -11.13
CA ILE A 15 24.81 -6.41 -10.26
C ILE A 15 24.38 -7.61 -9.41
N PRO A 16 25.33 -8.40 -8.87
CA PRO A 16 25.03 -9.32 -7.79
C PRO A 16 24.43 -8.56 -6.60
N ALA A 17 23.36 -9.10 -5.99
CA ALA A 17 22.95 -8.71 -4.64
C ALA A 17 24.01 -9.21 -3.61
N ALA A 18 23.76 -9.05 -2.31
CA ALA A 18 24.64 -9.61 -1.29
C ALA A 18 24.75 -11.14 -1.43
N ASP A 19 23.65 -11.81 -1.78
CA ASP A 19 23.69 -13.17 -2.29
C ASP A 19 23.91 -13.15 -3.81
N PRO A 20 25.06 -13.66 -4.33
CA PRO A 20 25.36 -13.62 -5.75
C PRO A 20 24.45 -14.49 -6.63
N ARG A 21 23.56 -15.29 -6.02
CA ARG A 21 22.51 -16.05 -6.72
C ARG A 21 21.32 -15.17 -7.10
N VAL A 22 21.29 -13.92 -6.66
CA VAL A 22 20.29 -12.92 -7.01
C VAL A 22 20.96 -11.82 -7.80
N THR A 23 20.32 -11.33 -8.86
CA THR A 23 20.69 -10.13 -9.60
C THR A 23 19.77 -8.99 -9.20
N ALA A 24 20.36 -7.86 -8.86
CA ALA A 24 19.65 -6.60 -8.66
C ALA A 24 19.88 -5.68 -9.87
N PHE A 25 18.78 -5.20 -10.47
CA PHE A 25 18.78 -4.14 -11.47
C PHE A 25 18.10 -2.93 -10.79
N LYS A 26 18.79 -1.83 -10.68
CA LYS A 26 18.31 -0.63 -9.98
C LYS A 26 18.21 0.55 -10.91
N GLY A 27 17.12 1.34 -10.83
CA GLY A 27 16.96 2.55 -11.60
C GLY A 27 16.68 2.32 -13.10
N ILE A 28 15.87 1.33 -13.45
CA ILE A 28 15.40 1.13 -14.83
C ILE A 28 14.27 2.12 -15.11
N PRO A 29 14.40 3.04 -16.09
CA PRO A 29 13.30 3.91 -16.48
C PRO A 29 12.15 3.09 -17.09
N PHE A 30 10.94 3.24 -16.55
CA PHE A 30 9.75 2.63 -17.13
C PHE A 30 8.85 3.64 -17.84
N ALA A 31 9.09 4.93 -17.62
CA ALA A 31 8.36 6.03 -18.24
C ALA A 31 9.31 7.21 -18.53
N ALA A 32 8.87 8.13 -19.38
CA ALA A 32 9.56 9.39 -19.62
C ALA A 32 9.55 10.25 -18.34
N PRO A 33 10.60 11.06 -18.07
CA PRO A 33 10.63 11.99 -16.95
C PRO A 33 9.40 12.91 -16.96
N PRO A 34 8.60 12.99 -15.89
CA PRO A 34 7.41 13.84 -15.80
C PRO A 34 7.78 15.29 -15.47
N VAL A 35 8.63 15.90 -16.27
CA VAL A 35 9.18 17.25 -16.08
C VAL A 35 8.63 18.25 -17.10
N GLY A 36 8.61 19.53 -16.75
CA GLY A 36 8.19 20.59 -17.66
C GLY A 36 6.77 20.37 -18.18
N GLU A 37 6.60 20.21 -19.50
CA GLU A 37 5.29 19.96 -20.10
C GLU A 37 4.63 18.63 -19.70
N LEU A 38 5.40 17.67 -19.20
CA LEU A 38 4.88 16.40 -18.70
C LEU A 38 4.54 16.44 -17.19
N ARG A 39 4.87 17.53 -16.48
CA ARG A 39 4.38 17.72 -15.09
C ARG A 39 2.86 17.72 -15.11
N TRP A 40 2.25 16.97 -14.19
CA TRP A 40 0.79 16.79 -14.08
C TRP A 40 0.13 16.25 -15.35
N LYS A 41 0.81 15.33 -16.03
CA LYS A 41 0.24 14.47 -17.07
C LYS A 41 0.39 13.00 -16.69
N GLY A 42 -0.42 12.15 -17.33
CA GLY A 42 -0.25 10.69 -17.25
C GLY A 42 1.15 10.27 -17.71
N PRO A 43 1.69 9.15 -17.18
CA PRO A 43 3.02 8.68 -17.56
C PRO A 43 3.08 8.39 -19.05
N GLN A 44 4.20 8.78 -19.67
CA GLN A 44 4.46 8.58 -21.11
C GLN A 44 5.55 7.51 -21.28
N PRO A 45 5.60 6.79 -22.42
CA PRO A 45 6.64 5.79 -22.70
C PRO A 45 8.05 6.36 -22.53
N ALA A 46 8.94 5.58 -21.91
CA ALA A 46 10.36 5.92 -21.85
C ALA A 46 10.97 5.94 -23.24
N LYS A 47 11.99 6.78 -23.44
CA LYS A 47 12.76 6.79 -24.68
C LYS A 47 13.65 5.55 -24.77
N ASP A 48 13.86 5.06 -25.98
CA ASP A 48 14.84 4.02 -26.25
C ASP A 48 16.27 4.56 -26.02
N TRP A 49 17.18 3.67 -25.66
CA TRP A 49 18.60 3.98 -25.52
C TRP A 49 19.49 2.99 -26.24
N ASP A 50 20.62 3.51 -26.72
CA ASP A 50 21.66 2.71 -27.34
C ASP A 50 22.62 2.12 -26.29
N GLY A 51 23.26 1.00 -26.63
CA GLY A 51 24.24 0.34 -25.76
C GLY A 51 23.58 -0.37 -24.56
N VAL A 52 24.37 -0.55 -23.50
CA VAL A 52 23.96 -1.25 -22.27
C VAL A 52 23.91 -0.25 -21.13
N ARG A 53 22.73 -0.03 -20.57
CA ARG A 53 22.53 0.82 -19.39
C ARG A 53 22.94 0.08 -18.13
N GLU A 54 23.86 0.64 -17.35
CA GLU A 54 24.28 0.12 -16.06
C GLU A 54 23.23 0.46 -15.00
N CYS A 55 22.50 -0.56 -14.51
CA CYS A 55 21.44 -0.41 -13.52
C CYS A 55 21.95 -0.88 -12.15
N TYR A 56 22.93 -0.16 -11.60
CA TYR A 56 23.68 -0.50 -10.39
C TYR A 56 23.23 0.26 -9.15
N THR A 57 22.66 1.45 -9.33
CA THR A 57 22.23 2.35 -8.26
C THR A 57 20.76 2.68 -8.39
N PHE A 58 20.11 2.93 -7.26
CA PHE A 58 18.75 3.45 -7.27
C PHE A 58 18.69 4.80 -8.00
N GLY A 59 17.57 5.07 -8.65
CA GLY A 59 17.30 6.38 -9.21
C GLY A 59 16.84 7.39 -8.14
N PRO A 60 16.65 8.66 -8.55
CA PRO A 60 16.16 9.69 -7.65
C PRO A 60 14.81 9.32 -7.02
N ILE A 61 14.60 9.76 -5.77
CA ILE A 61 13.30 9.69 -5.14
C ILE A 61 12.38 10.77 -5.70
N ALA A 62 11.06 10.55 -5.61
CA ALA A 62 10.08 11.56 -6.00
C ALA A 62 10.18 12.83 -5.16
N MET A 63 9.79 13.97 -5.72
CA MET A 63 9.76 15.26 -5.01
C MET A 63 8.87 15.18 -3.78
N GLN A 64 9.44 15.43 -2.58
CA GLN A 64 8.75 15.28 -1.29
C GLN A 64 9.46 16.07 -0.19
N LYS A 65 8.90 16.08 1.04
CA LYS A 65 9.66 16.50 2.21
C LYS A 65 10.92 15.62 2.32
N TYR A 66 12.06 16.24 2.66
CA TYR A 66 13.30 15.46 2.76
C TYR A 66 13.19 14.46 3.91
N PRO A 67 13.39 13.15 3.65
CA PRO A 67 13.29 12.12 4.70
C PRO A 67 14.36 12.29 5.79
N GLY A 68 14.08 11.82 7.01
CA GLY A 68 15.08 11.72 8.06
C GLY A 68 15.41 13.02 8.81
N LEU A 69 14.68 14.11 8.57
CA LEU A 69 14.93 15.39 9.25
C LEU A 69 14.31 15.52 10.63
N ASP A 70 13.38 14.65 10.98
CA ASP A 70 12.66 14.66 12.27
C ASP A 70 13.17 13.50 13.16
N PRO A 71 14.05 13.80 14.15
CA PRO A 71 14.62 12.76 15.01
C PRO A 71 13.59 12.12 15.97
N ASP A 72 12.46 12.78 16.21
CA ASP A 72 11.40 12.26 17.07
C ASP A 72 10.45 11.32 16.32
N ASN A 73 10.47 11.36 14.98
CA ASN A 73 9.73 10.41 14.17
C ASN A 73 10.38 9.02 14.23
N ILE A 74 9.58 8.01 14.60
CA ILE A 74 10.07 6.63 14.66
C ILE A 74 10.67 6.17 13.34
N TYR A 75 10.07 6.52 12.20
CA TYR A 75 10.50 6.12 10.86
C TYR A 75 11.88 6.70 10.48
N THR A 76 12.25 7.87 11.00
CA THR A 76 13.59 8.42 10.84
C THR A 76 14.65 7.48 11.41
N ARG A 77 14.36 6.87 12.57
CA ARG A 77 15.29 5.92 13.20
C ARG A 77 15.24 4.53 12.56
N GLU A 78 14.12 4.16 12.00
CA GLU A 78 13.94 2.82 11.40
C GLU A 78 14.68 2.69 10.07
N TRP A 79 14.36 3.54 9.09
CA TRP A 79 14.84 3.38 7.72
C TRP A 79 15.18 4.68 6.97
N ASN A 80 14.74 5.83 7.44
CA ASN A 80 15.08 7.12 6.79
C ASN A 80 16.43 7.63 7.25
N VAL A 81 17.46 6.81 7.10
CA VAL A 81 18.82 7.07 7.63
C VAL A 81 19.85 7.43 6.56
N ASP A 82 19.49 7.37 5.27
CA ASP A 82 20.39 7.73 4.17
C ASP A 82 20.42 9.26 3.98
N PRO A 83 21.58 9.93 4.23
CA PRO A 83 21.69 11.38 4.07
C PRO A 83 21.91 11.81 2.61
N ASP A 84 22.21 10.89 1.70
CA ASP A 84 22.65 11.18 0.34
C ASP A 84 21.55 10.95 -0.72
N LEU A 85 20.28 10.96 -0.31
CA LEU A 85 19.15 10.77 -1.21
C LEU A 85 19.06 11.89 -2.25
N VAL A 86 19.09 11.52 -3.53
CA VAL A 86 18.85 12.44 -4.64
C VAL A 86 17.35 12.51 -4.93
N MET A 87 16.80 13.71 -4.95
CA MET A 87 15.40 14.00 -5.21
C MET A 87 15.22 14.65 -6.58
N SER A 88 14.25 14.20 -7.36
CA SER A 88 13.97 14.75 -8.69
C SER A 88 12.53 14.45 -9.12
N GLU A 89 11.97 15.28 -10.01
CA GLU A 89 10.78 14.90 -10.76
C GLU A 89 11.05 13.75 -11.76
N ASP A 90 12.31 13.59 -12.23
CA ASP A 90 12.74 12.42 -13.02
C ASP A 90 12.89 11.18 -12.11
N CYS A 91 11.77 10.67 -11.62
CA CYS A 91 11.70 9.60 -10.63
C CYS A 91 11.00 8.32 -11.14
N LEU A 92 10.49 8.30 -12.37
CA LEU A 92 9.69 7.16 -12.86
C LEU A 92 10.59 5.99 -13.29
N GLN A 93 11.16 5.33 -12.29
CA GLN A 93 12.09 4.22 -12.40
C GLN A 93 11.64 3.08 -11.51
N LEU A 94 12.05 1.85 -11.86
CA LEU A 94 11.80 0.66 -11.09
C LEU A 94 13.07 -0.12 -10.82
N ASN A 95 13.01 -1.02 -9.83
CA ASN A 95 14.10 -1.89 -9.46
C ASN A 95 13.63 -3.35 -9.52
N ILE A 96 14.51 -4.27 -9.90
CA ILE A 96 14.19 -5.69 -10.07
C ILE A 96 15.23 -6.54 -9.35
N TRP A 97 14.77 -7.48 -8.52
CA TRP A 97 15.58 -8.55 -7.97
C TRP A 97 15.11 -9.88 -8.56
N THR A 98 16.01 -10.60 -9.21
CA THR A 98 15.71 -11.88 -9.82
C THR A 98 16.74 -12.96 -9.48
N PRO A 99 16.30 -14.17 -9.10
CA PRO A 99 17.18 -15.33 -8.94
C PRO A 99 17.36 -16.11 -10.25
N ALA A 100 16.71 -15.68 -11.35
CA ALA A 100 16.67 -16.41 -12.60
C ALA A 100 18.04 -16.61 -13.23
N LYS A 101 18.24 -17.78 -13.82
CA LYS A 101 19.43 -18.15 -14.60
C LYS A 101 19.20 -17.97 -16.10
N SER A 102 17.93 -18.10 -16.52
CA SER A 102 17.48 -17.91 -17.90
C SER A 102 16.14 -17.16 -17.95
N ALA A 103 15.79 -16.64 -19.13
CA ALA A 103 14.51 -15.97 -19.37
C ALA A 103 13.31 -16.96 -19.36
N ASP A 104 13.57 -18.27 -19.49
CA ASP A 104 12.52 -19.29 -19.65
C ASP A 104 11.98 -19.84 -18.31
N GLU A 105 12.48 -19.35 -17.16
CA GLU A 105 12.12 -19.91 -15.84
C GLU A 105 10.69 -19.63 -15.40
N LYS A 106 10.06 -18.56 -15.91
CA LYS A 106 8.66 -18.18 -15.60
C LYS A 106 8.38 -18.11 -14.09
N LEU A 107 9.23 -17.39 -13.37
CA LEU A 107 9.09 -17.21 -11.93
C LEU A 107 7.91 -16.28 -11.62
N PRO A 108 7.15 -16.52 -10.52
CA PRO A 108 6.12 -15.58 -10.08
C PRO A 108 6.71 -14.18 -9.82
N VAL A 109 5.91 -13.16 -10.04
CA VAL A 109 6.33 -11.76 -9.95
C VAL A 109 5.55 -11.06 -8.85
N MET A 110 6.25 -10.36 -7.97
CA MET A 110 5.67 -9.45 -6.97
C MET A 110 6.03 -8.00 -7.31
N VAL A 111 5.03 -7.12 -7.41
CA VAL A 111 5.21 -5.69 -7.68
C VAL A 111 4.87 -4.89 -6.44
N TRP A 112 5.87 -4.20 -5.89
CA TRP A 112 5.81 -3.44 -4.65
C TRP A 112 5.44 -1.98 -4.88
N TYR A 113 4.47 -1.49 -4.09
CA TYR A 113 4.15 -0.07 -3.93
C TYR A 113 4.43 0.34 -2.47
N TYR A 114 5.35 1.29 -2.28
CA TYR A 114 5.73 1.77 -0.95
C TYR A 114 4.63 2.64 -0.29
N GLY A 115 4.72 2.81 1.02
CA GLY A 115 3.82 3.63 1.82
C GLY A 115 4.24 5.09 1.89
N GLY A 116 3.92 5.76 3.02
CA GLY A 116 4.27 7.17 3.26
C GLY A 116 3.10 8.15 3.04
N GLY A 117 1.85 7.70 3.21
CA GLY A 117 0.64 8.54 3.19
C GLY A 117 0.37 9.22 1.85
N LEU A 118 0.97 8.75 0.75
CA LEU A 118 1.02 9.40 -0.57
C LEU A 118 1.75 10.74 -0.57
N GLN A 119 2.37 11.14 0.53
CA GLN A 119 3.11 12.40 0.66
C GLN A 119 4.62 12.22 0.49
N GLU A 120 5.12 11.05 0.86
CA GLU A 120 6.53 10.70 0.94
C GLU A 120 6.74 9.19 0.75
N GLY A 121 8.00 8.73 0.86
CA GLY A 121 8.42 7.35 0.67
C GLY A 121 9.17 7.13 -0.64
N HIS A 122 9.89 6.03 -0.73
CA HIS A 122 10.66 5.68 -1.93
C HIS A 122 11.06 4.20 -1.97
N PRO A 123 11.31 3.62 -3.16
CA PRO A 123 11.58 2.19 -3.29
C PRO A 123 13.02 1.79 -2.90
N SER A 124 13.86 2.73 -2.48
CA SER A 124 15.24 2.48 -2.04
C SER A 124 15.40 2.46 -0.51
N GLU A 125 14.29 2.55 0.25
CA GLU A 125 14.32 2.34 1.70
C GLU A 125 14.88 0.96 2.02
N MET A 126 15.70 0.87 3.09
CA MET A 126 16.55 -0.31 3.31
C MET A 126 15.76 -1.58 3.65
N GLU A 127 14.56 -1.44 4.20
CA GLU A 127 13.69 -2.56 4.51
C GLU A 127 13.09 -3.22 3.26
N PHE A 128 13.03 -2.52 2.11
CA PHE A 128 12.47 -3.02 0.86
C PHE A 128 13.49 -3.79 -0.02
N ASP A 129 14.65 -4.16 0.51
CA ASP A 129 15.61 -4.97 -0.24
C ASP A 129 14.99 -6.31 -0.65
N GLY A 130 14.91 -6.53 -1.96
CA GLY A 130 14.21 -7.67 -2.55
C GLY A 130 14.98 -8.98 -2.55
N GLU A 131 16.21 -9.01 -2.06
CA GLU A 131 17.06 -10.21 -2.14
C GLU A 131 16.41 -11.43 -1.51
N ARG A 132 15.85 -11.29 -0.30
CA ARG A 132 15.27 -12.42 0.45
C ARG A 132 14.01 -12.99 -0.20
N ILE A 133 13.16 -12.12 -0.74
CA ILE A 133 12.00 -12.52 -1.55
C ILE A 133 12.47 -13.24 -2.81
N ALA A 134 13.45 -12.69 -3.51
CA ALA A 134 13.99 -13.29 -4.74
C ALA A 134 14.61 -14.68 -4.49
N ARG A 135 15.30 -14.89 -3.36
CA ARG A 135 15.86 -16.21 -2.98
C ARG A 135 14.81 -17.31 -2.86
N ARG A 136 13.53 -16.97 -2.73
CA ARG A 136 12.39 -17.91 -2.69
C ARG A 136 11.82 -18.26 -4.06
N GLY A 137 12.53 -17.90 -5.13
CA GLY A 137 12.11 -18.18 -6.51
C GLY A 137 11.00 -17.24 -7.00
N VAL A 138 11.03 -15.99 -6.59
CA VAL A 138 10.11 -14.92 -7.00
C VAL A 138 10.92 -13.79 -7.62
N VAL A 139 10.41 -13.12 -8.64
CA VAL A 139 10.96 -11.86 -9.13
C VAL A 139 10.29 -10.73 -8.38
N LEU A 140 11.04 -9.94 -7.62
CA LEU A 140 10.53 -8.72 -6.99
C LEU A 140 10.79 -7.51 -7.88
N VAL A 141 9.77 -6.68 -8.03
CA VAL A 141 9.86 -5.37 -8.69
C VAL A 141 9.36 -4.31 -7.73
N SER A 142 10.15 -3.27 -7.45
CA SER A 142 9.69 -2.08 -6.73
C SER A 142 9.53 -0.91 -7.69
N VAL A 143 8.35 -0.28 -7.67
CA VAL A 143 7.99 0.80 -8.58
C VAL A 143 8.06 2.13 -7.85
N ASN A 144 8.84 3.08 -8.36
CA ASN A 144 8.78 4.46 -7.91
C ASN A 144 7.61 5.18 -8.59
N TYR A 145 6.90 6.03 -7.87
CA TYR A 145 5.75 6.76 -8.37
C TYR A 145 5.70 8.16 -7.77
N ARG A 146 5.05 9.09 -8.46
CA ARG A 146 4.87 10.46 -7.97
C ARG A 146 3.97 10.48 -6.75
N VAL A 147 4.34 11.29 -5.77
CA VAL A 147 3.62 11.48 -4.51
C VAL A 147 3.17 12.95 -4.35
N ASN A 148 2.36 13.24 -3.34
CA ASN A 148 1.89 14.57 -2.95
C ASN A 148 1.32 15.38 -4.13
N ILE A 149 1.58 16.70 -4.21
CA ILE A 149 1.10 17.54 -5.30
C ILE A 149 1.63 17.11 -6.67
N PHE A 150 2.80 16.49 -6.74
CA PHE A 150 3.35 16.01 -8.02
C PHE A 150 2.60 14.80 -8.56
N GLY A 151 2.02 13.98 -7.66
CA GLY A 151 1.30 12.76 -8.00
C GLY A 151 -0.23 12.84 -7.93
N PHE A 152 -0.80 13.82 -7.19
CA PHE A 152 -2.23 13.84 -6.89
C PHE A 152 -2.88 15.23 -7.01
N PHE A 153 -2.26 16.13 -7.72
CA PHE A 153 -2.79 17.46 -8.01
C PHE A 153 -3.98 17.39 -8.97
N ALA A 154 -4.97 18.25 -8.76
CA ALA A 154 -6.07 18.47 -9.70
C ALA A 154 -6.27 19.96 -9.91
N HIS A 155 -6.60 20.38 -11.12
CA HIS A 155 -6.91 21.77 -11.46
C HIS A 155 -7.80 21.81 -12.70
N PRO A 156 -8.79 22.73 -12.81
CA PRO A 156 -9.69 22.81 -13.98
C PRO A 156 -8.98 22.91 -15.32
N GLU A 157 -7.83 23.60 -15.39
CA GLU A 157 -7.06 23.69 -16.64
C GLU A 157 -6.42 22.35 -17.04
N ILE A 158 -6.09 21.47 -16.06
CA ILE A 158 -5.62 20.12 -16.37
C ILE A 158 -6.77 19.34 -16.98
N THR A 159 -7.92 19.31 -16.32
CA THR A 159 -9.12 18.60 -16.80
C THR A 159 -9.55 19.06 -18.18
N ALA A 160 -9.51 20.36 -18.44
CA ALA A 160 -9.88 20.95 -19.74
C ALA A 160 -8.93 20.57 -20.88
N THR A 161 -7.67 20.18 -20.56
CA THR A 161 -6.63 19.93 -21.57
C THR A 161 -6.13 18.48 -21.61
N ALA A 162 -6.60 17.60 -20.71
CA ALA A 162 -6.18 16.20 -20.64
C ALA A 162 -6.85 15.33 -21.71
N GLU A 163 -6.23 15.21 -22.87
CA GLU A 163 -6.71 14.36 -23.97
C GLU A 163 -6.77 12.87 -23.60
N ASP A 164 -5.86 12.43 -22.71
CA ASP A 164 -5.77 11.05 -22.18
C ASP A 164 -6.75 10.79 -21.02
N LYS A 165 -7.57 11.77 -20.63
CA LYS A 165 -8.47 11.74 -19.49
C LYS A 165 -7.79 11.49 -18.13
N CYS A 166 -6.47 11.72 -18.04
CA CYS A 166 -5.73 11.67 -16.79
C CYS A 166 -5.82 13.02 -16.09
N TYR A 167 -6.85 13.24 -15.26
CA TYR A 167 -7.18 14.54 -14.68
C TYR A 167 -6.44 14.80 -13.36
N THR A 168 -6.11 13.73 -12.65
CA THR A 168 -5.42 13.70 -11.35
C THR A 168 -4.91 12.27 -11.13
N ASN A 169 -4.60 11.87 -9.89
CA ASN A 169 -4.15 10.50 -9.56
C ASN A 169 -2.92 10.03 -10.35
N PHE A 170 -2.06 10.97 -10.79
CA PHE A 170 -0.89 10.67 -11.64
C PHE A 170 0.01 9.60 -11.00
N GLY A 171 0.17 9.61 -9.66
CA GLY A 171 0.90 8.58 -8.93
C GLY A 171 0.28 7.18 -9.07
N SER A 172 -1.06 7.08 -9.10
CA SER A 172 -1.75 5.81 -9.35
C SER A 172 -1.59 5.35 -10.80
N TYR A 173 -1.61 6.28 -11.74
CA TYR A 173 -1.29 5.98 -13.15
C TYR A 173 0.17 5.54 -13.31
N ASP A 174 1.12 6.12 -12.55
CA ASP A 174 2.53 5.70 -12.56
C ASP A 174 2.67 4.25 -12.08
N GLN A 175 2.00 3.88 -10.98
CA GLN A 175 1.95 2.51 -10.45
C GLN A 175 1.39 1.53 -11.49
N ARG A 176 0.27 1.89 -12.11
CA ARG A 176 -0.34 1.11 -13.18
C ARG A 176 0.59 0.97 -14.38
N PHE A 177 1.19 2.07 -14.85
CA PHE A 177 2.09 2.08 -16.01
C PHE A 177 3.34 1.24 -15.75
N GLY A 178 3.91 1.32 -14.54
CA GLY A 178 5.02 0.47 -14.09
C GLY A 178 4.62 -1.01 -14.08
N THR A 179 3.42 -1.35 -13.59
CA THR A 179 2.91 -2.74 -13.62
C THR A 179 2.69 -3.23 -15.04
N LEU A 180 2.20 -2.39 -15.96
CA LEU A 180 2.07 -2.72 -17.38
C LEU A 180 3.44 -2.86 -18.05
N TRP A 181 4.43 -2.07 -17.67
CA TRP A 181 5.81 -2.27 -18.12
C TRP A 181 6.34 -3.64 -17.64
N VAL A 182 6.09 -4.02 -16.40
CA VAL A 182 6.42 -5.36 -15.88
C VAL A 182 5.77 -6.44 -16.74
N LYS A 183 4.47 -6.33 -17.03
CA LYS A 183 3.76 -7.28 -17.91
C LYS A 183 4.45 -7.48 -19.25
N ARG A 184 5.00 -6.42 -19.86
CA ARG A 184 5.65 -6.48 -21.18
C ARG A 184 7.11 -7.00 -21.13
N ASN A 185 7.83 -6.72 -20.03
CA ASN A 185 9.29 -6.89 -19.99
C ASN A 185 9.79 -7.99 -19.08
N ILE A 186 9.00 -8.43 -18.08
CA ILE A 186 9.52 -9.26 -16.98
C ILE A 186 9.98 -10.65 -17.41
N ALA A 187 9.50 -11.16 -18.54
CA ALA A 187 9.97 -12.41 -19.13
C ALA A 187 11.47 -12.37 -19.41
N ALA A 188 12.02 -11.23 -19.84
CA ALA A 188 13.46 -11.05 -20.07
C ALA A 188 14.28 -11.24 -18.78
N PHE A 189 13.67 -11.03 -17.61
CA PHE A 189 14.28 -11.21 -16.30
C PHE A 189 13.95 -12.58 -15.67
N GLY A 190 13.36 -13.50 -16.43
CA GLY A 190 12.95 -14.81 -16.00
C GLY A 190 11.63 -14.87 -15.21
N GLY A 191 10.89 -13.76 -15.17
CA GLY A 191 9.57 -13.69 -14.53
C GLY A 191 8.44 -14.14 -15.46
N ASP A 192 7.32 -14.58 -14.86
CA ASP A 192 6.11 -14.93 -15.58
C ASP A 192 5.19 -13.69 -15.71
N PRO A 193 5.00 -13.13 -16.91
CA PRO A 193 4.11 -12.01 -17.11
C PRO A 193 2.63 -12.32 -16.82
N ASP A 194 2.27 -13.61 -16.77
CA ASP A 194 0.91 -14.07 -16.46
C ASP A 194 0.72 -14.42 -14.99
N ASN A 195 1.71 -14.19 -14.14
CA ASN A 195 1.66 -14.47 -12.71
C ASN A 195 2.16 -13.28 -11.86
N ILE A 196 1.46 -12.15 -11.95
CA ILE A 196 1.80 -10.91 -11.26
C ILE A 196 0.90 -10.72 -10.02
N THR A 197 1.53 -10.55 -8.86
CA THR A 197 0.92 -10.14 -7.60
C THR A 197 1.34 -8.72 -7.29
N ILE A 198 0.40 -7.80 -7.11
CA ILE A 198 0.70 -6.45 -6.61
C ILE A 198 0.58 -6.42 -5.10
N PHE A 199 1.47 -5.69 -4.43
CA PHE A 199 1.41 -5.58 -2.98
C PHE A 199 1.97 -4.25 -2.47
N GLY A 200 1.53 -3.84 -1.28
CA GLY A 200 1.97 -2.61 -0.66
C GLY A 200 1.54 -2.52 0.80
N GLN A 201 2.11 -1.56 1.52
CA GLN A 201 1.82 -1.29 2.91
C GLN A 201 1.36 0.16 3.10
N SER A 202 0.46 0.42 4.06
CA SER A 202 -0.05 1.78 4.33
C SER A 202 -0.68 2.40 3.08
N ALA A 203 -0.21 3.56 2.65
CA ALA A 203 -0.61 4.17 1.38
C ALA A 203 -0.35 3.28 0.17
N GLY A 204 0.72 2.47 0.18
CA GLY A 204 0.99 1.44 -0.84
C GLY A 204 -0.02 0.29 -0.82
N GLY A 205 -0.46 -0.14 0.38
CA GLY A 205 -1.54 -1.10 0.54
C GLY A 205 -2.87 -0.54 0.02
N ARG A 206 -3.15 0.73 0.28
CA ARG A 206 -4.30 1.43 -0.28
C ARG A 206 -4.18 1.60 -1.79
N SER A 207 -2.99 1.88 -2.31
CA SER A 207 -2.71 1.87 -3.75
C SER A 207 -3.02 0.50 -4.37
N THR A 208 -2.66 -0.59 -3.69
CA THR A 208 -3.04 -1.95 -4.13
C THR A 208 -4.56 -2.09 -4.26
N LEU A 209 -5.33 -1.68 -3.26
CA LEU A 209 -6.81 -1.72 -3.33
C LEU A 209 -7.36 -0.80 -4.44
N PHE A 210 -6.79 0.40 -4.64
CA PHE A 210 -7.16 1.31 -5.72
C PHE A 210 -6.90 0.69 -7.11
N GLN A 211 -5.77 0.01 -7.28
CA GLN A 211 -5.48 -0.72 -8.52
C GLN A 211 -6.49 -1.86 -8.75
N LEU A 212 -6.90 -2.57 -7.68
CA LEU A 212 -7.90 -3.63 -7.78
C LEU A 212 -9.31 -3.09 -8.07
N LEU A 213 -9.63 -1.86 -7.67
CA LEU A 213 -10.93 -1.21 -7.92
C LEU A 213 -10.97 -0.52 -9.28
N SER A 214 -9.84 -0.12 -9.83
CA SER A 214 -9.80 0.65 -11.07
C SER A 214 -10.34 -0.14 -12.27
N PRO A 215 -11.34 0.40 -13.00
CA PRO A 215 -11.86 -0.23 -14.23
C PRO A 215 -10.81 -0.26 -15.37
N LEU A 216 -9.69 0.45 -15.21
CA LEU A 216 -8.59 0.43 -16.17
C LEU A 216 -7.71 -0.82 -16.06
N ASN A 217 -7.85 -1.61 -15.00
CA ASN A 217 -7.08 -2.82 -14.75
C ASN A 217 -7.90 -4.09 -15.05
N SER A 218 -7.20 -5.20 -15.27
CA SER A 218 -7.84 -6.49 -15.54
C SER A 218 -7.09 -7.65 -14.89
N THR A 219 -7.79 -8.78 -14.76
CA THR A 219 -7.21 -10.04 -14.28
C THR A 219 -6.22 -10.67 -15.27
N ASP A 220 -6.10 -10.14 -16.49
CA ASP A 220 -5.05 -10.55 -17.43
C ASP A 220 -3.67 -10.06 -16.98
N VAL A 221 -3.63 -8.96 -16.22
CA VAL A 221 -2.40 -8.38 -15.69
C VAL A 221 -2.22 -8.74 -14.22
N ILE A 222 -3.20 -8.41 -13.36
CA ILE A 222 -3.11 -8.59 -11.92
C ILE A 222 -3.79 -9.90 -11.52
N LYS A 223 -3.04 -10.83 -10.96
CA LYS A 223 -3.55 -12.14 -10.53
C LYS A 223 -3.90 -12.20 -9.05
N ARG A 224 -3.27 -11.35 -8.21
CA ARG A 224 -3.45 -11.34 -6.75
C ARG A 224 -3.12 -9.97 -6.18
N GLY A 225 -3.65 -9.68 -5.00
CA GLY A 225 -3.30 -8.50 -4.22
C GLY A 225 -2.86 -8.85 -2.80
N ILE A 226 -1.93 -8.05 -2.24
CA ILE A 226 -1.64 -8.07 -0.81
C ILE A 226 -1.67 -6.62 -0.32
N SER A 227 -2.58 -6.32 0.60
CA SER A 227 -2.78 -4.98 1.15
C SER A 227 -2.49 -4.98 2.64
N MET A 228 -1.38 -4.35 3.03
CA MET A 228 -0.89 -4.36 4.39
C MET A 228 -1.23 -3.03 5.07
N SER A 229 -1.91 -3.06 6.21
CA SER A 229 -2.25 -1.87 7.04
C SER A 229 -2.88 -0.73 6.24
N SER A 230 -3.89 -1.02 5.41
CA SER A 230 -4.51 -0.02 4.50
C SER A 230 -5.91 0.45 4.91
N GLY A 231 -6.48 -0.08 5.99
CA GLY A 231 -7.77 0.30 6.56
C GLY A 231 -9.00 -0.34 5.92
N GLY A 232 -8.86 -1.12 4.85
CA GLY A 232 -9.97 -1.84 4.23
C GLY A 232 -11.15 -0.94 3.81
N ILE A 233 -12.39 -1.36 4.12
CA ILE A 233 -13.62 -0.59 3.87
C ILE A 233 -13.84 0.40 5.00
N SER A 234 -13.81 1.69 4.70
CA SER A 234 -14.08 2.76 5.66
C SER A 234 -15.56 3.17 5.61
N ILE A 235 -16.29 2.96 6.71
CA ILE A 235 -17.72 3.31 6.84
C ILE A 235 -17.88 4.38 7.92
N GLY A 236 -18.86 5.29 7.74
CA GLY A 236 -19.22 6.27 8.77
C GLY A 236 -18.32 7.50 8.84
N GLY A 237 -17.72 7.90 7.71
CA GLY A 237 -17.06 9.20 7.56
C GLY A 237 -15.56 9.23 7.82
N GLY A 238 -14.89 8.07 7.90
CA GLY A 238 -13.43 8.03 7.85
C GLY A 238 -12.96 8.03 6.40
N TYR A 239 -12.03 8.86 6.00
CA TYR A 239 -11.37 8.90 4.68
C TYR A 239 -12.31 9.02 3.46
N GLY A 240 -13.29 9.92 3.50
CA GLY A 240 -14.00 10.31 2.28
C GLY A 240 -12.99 10.79 1.24
N TYR A 241 -12.95 10.15 0.08
CA TYR A 241 -12.09 10.61 -1.00
C TYR A 241 -12.75 11.83 -1.65
N PRO A 242 -12.00 12.92 -1.87
CA PRO A 242 -12.56 14.09 -2.54
C PRO A 242 -12.97 13.73 -3.97
N THR A 243 -14.06 14.32 -4.39
CA THR A 243 -14.45 14.36 -5.80
C THR A 243 -13.45 15.17 -6.60
N LEU A 244 -13.41 14.99 -7.93
CA LEU A 244 -12.57 15.79 -8.81
C LEU A 244 -12.80 17.29 -8.61
N ALA A 245 -14.05 17.73 -8.47
CA ALA A 245 -14.39 19.14 -8.27
C ALA A 245 -13.83 19.71 -6.95
N GLU A 246 -13.88 18.95 -5.85
CA GLU A 246 -13.29 19.34 -4.57
C GLU A 246 -11.76 19.39 -4.64
N ALA A 247 -11.14 18.42 -5.33
CA ALA A 247 -9.70 18.41 -5.55
C ALA A 247 -9.24 19.58 -6.44
N GLU A 248 -9.99 19.91 -7.48
CA GLU A 248 -9.75 21.09 -8.35
C GLU A 248 -9.88 22.41 -7.57
N ALA A 249 -10.85 22.52 -6.67
CA ALA A 249 -10.99 23.71 -5.82
C ALA A 249 -9.72 23.92 -4.94
N ASN A 250 -9.17 22.86 -4.37
CA ASN A 250 -7.89 22.92 -3.65
C ASN A 250 -6.74 23.32 -4.57
N GLY A 251 -6.73 22.87 -5.82
CA GLY A 251 -5.73 23.25 -6.82
C GLY A 251 -5.78 24.73 -7.18
N VAL A 252 -6.99 25.30 -7.34
CA VAL A 252 -7.19 26.73 -7.59
C VAL A 252 -6.67 27.56 -6.39
N GLU A 253 -6.96 27.16 -5.16
CA GLU A 253 -6.44 27.84 -3.97
C GLU A 253 -4.92 27.74 -3.87
N PHE A 254 -4.34 26.59 -4.25
CA PHE A 254 -2.89 26.44 -4.30
C PHE A 254 -2.24 27.36 -5.35
N PHE A 255 -2.83 27.55 -6.54
CA PHE A 255 -2.29 28.49 -7.53
C PHE A 255 -2.30 29.93 -7.01
N LYS A 256 -3.38 30.34 -6.32
CA LYS A 256 -3.42 31.65 -5.63
C LYS A 256 -2.31 31.79 -4.59
N PHE A 257 -2.08 30.75 -3.79
CA PHE A 257 -1.02 30.72 -2.78
C PHE A 257 0.36 30.78 -3.42
N LEU A 258 0.55 30.06 -4.53
CA LEU A 258 1.81 30.04 -5.29
C LEU A 258 2.06 31.37 -6.03
N GLY A 259 1.03 32.19 -6.24
CA GLY A 259 1.10 33.46 -6.97
C GLY A 259 1.14 33.30 -8.47
N VAL A 260 0.59 32.21 -9.01
CA VAL A 260 0.46 31.94 -10.45
C VAL A 260 -0.99 32.03 -10.90
N THR A 261 -1.21 32.33 -12.18
CA THR A 261 -2.54 32.53 -12.75
C THR A 261 -2.96 31.47 -13.77
N SER A 262 -2.02 30.58 -14.16
CA SER A 262 -2.27 29.54 -15.16
C SER A 262 -1.43 28.29 -14.93
N LEU A 263 -1.88 27.19 -15.50
CA LEU A 263 -1.15 25.91 -15.52
C LEU A 263 0.23 26.07 -16.20
N GLU A 264 0.30 26.89 -17.26
CA GLU A 264 1.56 27.16 -17.97
C GLU A 264 2.59 27.85 -17.07
N GLU A 265 2.17 28.83 -16.28
CA GLU A 265 3.03 29.49 -15.28
C GLU A 265 3.45 28.51 -14.19
N ALA A 266 2.52 27.73 -13.66
CA ALA A 266 2.79 26.75 -12.61
C ALA A 266 3.80 25.67 -13.04
N LYS A 267 3.74 25.22 -14.30
CA LYS A 267 4.70 24.28 -14.88
C LYS A 267 6.14 24.81 -14.99
N LYS A 268 6.32 26.14 -15.03
CA LYS A 268 7.63 26.81 -15.08
C LYS A 268 8.27 26.99 -13.70
N VAL A 269 7.51 26.80 -12.63
CA VAL A 269 8.04 26.90 -11.28
C VAL A 269 9.03 25.78 -11.04
N ASP A 270 10.20 26.12 -10.49
CA ASP A 270 11.22 25.13 -10.12
C ASP A 270 10.62 24.09 -9.14
N ALA A 271 11.01 22.82 -9.31
CA ALA A 271 10.44 21.72 -8.56
C ALA A 271 10.66 21.82 -7.04
N PHE A 272 11.81 22.30 -6.59
CA PHE A 272 12.10 22.49 -5.16
C PHE A 272 11.29 23.65 -4.59
N THR A 273 11.14 24.75 -5.35
CA THR A 273 10.28 25.87 -4.99
C THR A 273 8.82 25.42 -4.88
N LEU A 274 8.35 24.65 -5.85
CA LEU A 274 6.99 24.08 -5.84
C LEU A 274 6.76 23.17 -4.63
N ARG A 275 7.72 22.30 -4.31
CA ARG A 275 7.70 21.44 -3.13
C ARG A 275 7.63 22.25 -1.84
N ASP A 276 8.47 23.27 -1.68
CA ASP A 276 8.52 24.06 -0.46
C ASP A 276 7.21 24.83 -0.26
N LYS A 277 6.65 25.42 -1.32
CA LYS A 277 5.36 26.07 -1.30
C LYS A 277 4.20 25.10 -1.03
N MET A 278 4.28 23.89 -1.53
CA MET A 278 3.33 22.84 -1.18
C MET A 278 3.36 22.52 0.31
N LEU A 279 4.54 22.36 0.91
CA LEU A 279 4.67 22.06 2.34
C LEU A 279 4.11 23.20 3.21
N GLU A 280 4.41 24.47 2.86
CA GLU A 280 3.84 25.65 3.52
C GLU A 280 2.29 25.65 3.41
N PHE A 281 1.75 25.39 2.22
CA PHE A 281 0.32 25.35 1.97
C PHE A 281 -0.39 24.24 2.76
N MET A 282 0.20 23.04 2.80
CA MET A 282 -0.34 21.91 3.55
C MET A 282 -0.41 22.20 5.05
N GLU A 283 0.60 22.87 5.59
CA GLU A 283 0.63 23.29 6.99
C GLU A 283 -0.42 24.37 7.29
N GLU A 284 -0.50 25.42 6.45
CA GLU A 284 -1.42 26.55 6.64
C GLU A 284 -2.89 26.16 6.46
N LYS A 285 -3.19 25.35 5.43
CA LYS A 285 -4.59 25.03 5.03
C LYS A 285 -5.06 23.66 5.55
N HIS A 286 -4.19 22.88 6.19
CA HIS A 286 -4.49 21.50 6.63
C HIS A 286 -4.97 20.59 5.49
N VAL A 287 -4.49 20.81 4.27
CA VAL A 287 -4.79 20.02 3.07
C VAL A 287 -3.74 18.93 2.88
N ARG A 288 -4.16 17.76 2.44
CA ARG A 288 -3.26 16.68 1.98
C ARG A 288 -3.62 16.30 0.56
N TRP A 289 -2.59 16.03 -0.25
CA TRP A 289 -2.77 15.55 -1.62
C TRP A 289 -2.84 14.03 -1.63
N GLY A 290 -3.84 13.45 -2.29
CA GLY A 290 -4.05 12.01 -2.28
C GLY A 290 -5.05 11.56 -3.34
N PHE A 291 -5.56 10.35 -3.20
CA PHE A 291 -6.53 9.80 -4.13
C PHE A 291 -7.79 10.66 -4.26
N ASN A 292 -8.27 10.80 -5.49
CA ASN A 292 -9.50 11.51 -5.82
C ASN A 292 -10.44 10.60 -6.63
N ILE A 293 -11.73 10.78 -6.47
CA ILE A 293 -12.75 10.18 -7.33
C ILE A 293 -12.79 11.02 -8.61
N ASP A 294 -12.08 10.57 -9.65
CA ASP A 294 -11.87 11.33 -10.88
C ASP A 294 -12.79 10.91 -12.03
N GLY A 295 -13.64 9.89 -11.80
CA GLY A 295 -14.54 9.36 -12.81
C GLY A 295 -13.88 8.49 -13.88
N VAL A 296 -12.58 8.25 -13.81
CA VAL A 296 -11.79 7.48 -14.79
C VAL A 296 -10.94 6.41 -14.13
N PHE A 297 -10.00 6.78 -13.26
CA PHE A 297 -9.19 5.81 -12.51
C PHE A 297 -10.03 5.15 -11.43
N VAL A 298 -10.84 5.94 -10.74
CA VAL A 298 -11.87 5.51 -9.78
C VAL A 298 -13.12 6.32 -10.11
N ASP A 299 -14.18 5.66 -10.52
CA ASP A 299 -15.40 6.29 -11.06
C ASP A 299 -16.55 6.44 -10.04
N ASP A 300 -16.34 5.96 -8.81
CA ASP A 300 -17.27 6.09 -7.67
C ASP A 300 -16.49 6.04 -6.35
N ASP A 301 -17.17 6.27 -5.24
CA ASP A 301 -16.59 6.06 -3.92
C ASP A 301 -16.13 4.61 -3.76
N PRO A 302 -14.88 4.36 -3.32
CA PRO A 302 -14.36 3.01 -3.14
C PRO A 302 -15.23 2.09 -2.27
N VAL A 303 -15.96 2.62 -1.28
CA VAL A 303 -16.92 1.84 -0.48
C VAL A 303 -18.07 1.36 -1.35
N ASN A 304 -18.65 2.24 -2.18
CA ASN A 304 -19.71 1.88 -3.12
C ASN A 304 -19.21 0.85 -4.15
N MET A 305 -18.00 1.04 -4.66
CA MET A 305 -17.40 0.11 -5.62
C MET A 305 -17.19 -1.29 -5.02
N MET A 306 -16.70 -1.37 -3.79
CA MET A 306 -16.56 -2.65 -3.07
C MET A 306 -17.92 -3.28 -2.80
N ALA A 307 -18.89 -2.52 -2.30
CA ALA A 307 -20.25 -2.98 -2.05
C ALA A 307 -20.91 -3.55 -3.31
N ALA A 308 -20.66 -2.93 -4.46
CA ALA A 308 -21.15 -3.40 -5.77
C ALA A 308 -20.27 -4.53 -6.38
N ASN A 309 -19.34 -5.11 -5.61
CA ASN A 309 -18.41 -6.15 -6.06
C ASN A 309 -17.62 -5.78 -7.33
N ARG A 310 -17.20 -4.51 -7.45
CA ARG A 310 -16.49 -3.99 -8.63
C ARG A 310 -14.96 -4.17 -8.53
N ARG A 311 -14.46 -4.70 -7.43
CA ARG A 311 -13.06 -5.10 -7.27
C ARG A 311 -12.71 -6.23 -8.25
N LEU A 312 -11.48 -6.25 -8.79
CA LEU A 312 -10.99 -7.40 -9.54
C LEU A 312 -11.15 -8.68 -8.72
N GLN A 313 -11.71 -9.71 -9.34
CA GLN A 313 -12.04 -10.99 -8.71
C GLN A 313 -10.77 -11.86 -8.58
N VAL A 314 -9.87 -11.45 -7.70
CA VAL A 314 -8.58 -12.12 -7.46
C VAL A 314 -8.40 -12.39 -5.97
N PRO A 315 -7.61 -13.41 -5.60
CA PRO A 315 -7.25 -13.67 -4.20
C PRO A 315 -6.58 -12.46 -3.55
N LEU A 316 -6.90 -12.22 -2.27
CA LEU A 316 -6.37 -11.11 -1.48
C LEU A 316 -5.84 -11.60 -0.13
N ILE A 317 -4.63 -11.15 0.24
CA ILE A 317 -4.20 -11.06 1.63
C ILE A 317 -4.43 -9.62 2.09
N CYS A 318 -5.09 -9.43 3.24
CA CYS A 318 -5.13 -8.14 3.90
C CYS A 318 -4.99 -8.31 5.42
N GLY A 319 -4.31 -7.37 6.08
CA GLY A 319 -4.11 -7.44 7.51
C GLY A 319 -3.49 -6.16 8.05
N HIS A 320 -3.16 -6.19 9.34
CA HIS A 320 -2.69 -5.01 10.08
C HIS A 320 -1.70 -5.38 11.19
N THR A 321 -0.98 -4.39 11.71
CA THR A 321 -0.24 -4.51 12.97
C THR A 321 -1.17 -4.21 14.16
N THR A 322 -0.95 -4.86 15.29
CA THR A 322 -1.83 -4.71 16.47
C THR A 322 -1.76 -3.33 17.12
N GLY A 323 -0.65 -2.61 16.96
CA GLY A 323 -0.47 -1.23 17.42
C GLY A 323 -0.85 -0.16 16.39
N ASP A 324 -1.47 -0.54 15.27
CA ASP A 324 -1.79 0.34 14.16
C ASP A 324 -2.99 1.26 14.48
N MET A 325 -2.86 2.58 14.25
CA MET A 325 -3.93 3.61 14.31
C MET A 325 -4.79 3.65 15.60
N GLY A 326 -4.46 2.83 16.60
CA GLY A 326 -5.15 2.78 17.89
C GLY A 326 -6.56 2.18 17.82
N ASP A 327 -7.26 2.26 18.96
CA ASP A 327 -8.63 1.76 19.11
C ASP A 327 -9.64 2.70 18.45
N MET A 328 -10.66 2.14 17.81
CA MET A 328 -11.68 2.86 17.05
C MET A 328 -12.45 3.89 17.88
N PHE A 329 -12.78 3.55 19.14
CA PHE A 329 -13.51 4.41 20.05
C PHE A 329 -12.64 4.97 21.18
N GLY A 330 -11.35 4.62 21.23
CA GLY A 330 -10.43 4.95 22.31
C GLY A 330 -10.32 6.44 22.65
N ARG A 331 -10.47 7.32 21.66
CA ARG A 331 -10.40 8.78 21.81
C ARG A 331 -11.74 9.46 22.14
N ALA A 332 -12.85 8.72 22.16
CA ALA A 332 -14.16 9.30 22.46
C ALA A 332 -14.19 9.88 23.87
N GLN A 333 -14.80 11.04 24.01
CA GLN A 333 -14.88 11.79 25.27
C GLN A 333 -16.20 11.55 26.03
N SER A 334 -17.20 10.96 25.34
CA SER A 334 -18.49 10.63 25.94
C SER A 334 -19.12 9.39 25.28
N LYS A 335 -20.12 8.82 25.95
CA LYS A 335 -20.92 7.70 25.42
C LYS A 335 -21.76 8.14 24.24
N GLU A 336 -22.24 9.38 24.26
CA GLU A 336 -23.01 10.00 23.19
C GLU A 336 -22.18 10.10 21.90
N GLU A 337 -20.90 10.46 22.00
CA GLU A 337 -19.99 10.49 20.84
C GLU A 337 -19.84 9.10 20.22
N ILE A 338 -19.71 8.06 21.03
CA ILE A 338 -19.64 6.67 20.54
C ILE A 338 -20.97 6.29 19.86
N ARG A 339 -22.11 6.62 20.48
CA ARG A 339 -23.42 6.37 19.90
C ARG A 339 -23.57 7.06 18.54
N ASP A 340 -23.24 8.35 18.45
CA ASP A 340 -23.39 9.12 17.21
C ASP A 340 -22.51 8.57 16.08
N ARG A 341 -21.30 8.12 16.41
CA ARG A 341 -20.41 7.46 15.45
C ARG A 341 -20.96 6.11 14.97
N ILE A 342 -21.53 5.30 15.87
CA ILE A 342 -22.19 4.03 15.50
C ILE A 342 -23.42 4.31 14.65
N ALA A 343 -24.27 5.29 15.04
CA ALA A 343 -25.47 5.66 14.27
C ALA A 343 -25.13 6.15 12.86
N ALA A 344 -24.03 6.90 12.70
CA ALA A 344 -23.53 7.29 11.39
C ALA A 344 -23.15 6.09 10.51
N MET A 345 -22.55 5.05 11.12
CA MET A 345 -22.15 3.83 10.41
C MET A 345 -23.34 2.95 10.02
N VAL A 346 -24.27 2.69 10.95
CA VAL A 346 -25.28 1.63 10.78
C VAL A 346 -26.73 2.13 10.82
N GLY A 347 -26.98 3.40 11.12
CA GLY A 347 -28.31 3.98 11.31
C GLY A 347 -28.82 3.84 12.75
N GLU A 348 -29.86 4.61 13.10
CA GLU A 348 -30.35 4.72 14.49
C GLU A 348 -30.91 3.40 15.05
N GLU A 349 -31.67 2.65 14.27
CA GLU A 349 -32.28 1.38 14.71
C GLU A 349 -31.20 0.34 15.01
N ALA A 350 -30.29 0.10 14.09
CA ALA A 350 -29.17 -0.84 14.30
C ALA A 350 -28.19 -0.36 15.39
N CYS A 351 -27.98 0.95 15.51
CA CYS A 351 -27.21 1.54 16.60
C CYS A 351 -27.80 1.15 17.96
N ALA A 352 -29.13 1.26 18.14
CA ALA A 352 -29.77 0.89 19.40
C ALA A 352 -29.57 -0.59 19.74
N GLU A 353 -29.59 -1.49 18.73
CA GLU A 353 -29.31 -2.91 18.94
C GLU A 353 -27.86 -3.16 19.40
N VAL A 354 -26.89 -2.53 18.74
CA VAL A 354 -25.46 -2.65 19.09
C VAL A 354 -25.20 -2.13 20.51
N LEU A 355 -25.75 -0.97 20.85
CA LEU A 355 -25.58 -0.36 22.16
C LEU A 355 -26.24 -1.18 23.29
N LYS A 356 -27.35 -1.84 23.00
CA LYS A 356 -27.98 -2.78 23.95
C LYS A 356 -27.06 -3.96 24.24
N VAL A 357 -26.40 -4.54 23.23
CA VAL A 357 -25.46 -5.65 23.38
C VAL A 357 -24.20 -5.17 24.11
N ALA A 358 -23.77 -3.91 23.90
CA ALA A 358 -22.66 -3.28 24.62
C ALA A 358 -23.00 -2.83 26.05
N ASP A 359 -24.22 -3.09 26.52
CA ASP A 359 -24.73 -2.71 27.84
C ASP A 359 -24.65 -1.19 28.15
N TYR A 360 -24.94 -0.38 27.12
CA TYR A 360 -24.78 1.09 27.12
C TYR A 360 -25.39 1.76 28.37
N ASP A 361 -26.58 1.32 28.81
CA ASP A 361 -27.29 1.98 29.92
C ASP A 361 -26.64 1.74 31.29
N ASN A 362 -25.91 0.63 31.47
CA ASN A 362 -25.40 0.20 32.74
C ASN A 362 -23.88 0.38 32.90
N VAL A 363 -23.12 0.54 31.80
CA VAL A 363 -21.66 0.74 31.85
C VAL A 363 -21.30 2.23 31.80
N ASP A 364 -20.16 2.59 32.35
CA ASP A 364 -19.55 3.91 32.14
C ASP A 364 -18.85 4.02 30.79
N LEU A 365 -18.18 5.14 30.51
CA LEU A 365 -17.50 5.36 29.24
C LEU A 365 -16.40 4.33 28.97
N ASP A 366 -15.62 3.97 30.00
CA ASP A 366 -14.52 3.02 29.85
C ASP A 366 -15.06 1.61 29.64
N GLY A 367 -16.11 1.21 30.34
CA GLY A 367 -16.81 -0.06 30.13
C GLY A 367 -17.41 -0.16 28.70
N LEU A 368 -17.95 0.94 28.18
CA LEU A 368 -18.46 0.98 26.80
C LEU A 368 -17.32 0.86 25.78
N LYS A 369 -16.20 1.55 26.00
CA LYS A 369 -15.00 1.41 25.16
C LYS A 369 -14.46 -0.03 25.16
N ASP A 370 -14.43 -0.68 26.31
CA ASP A 370 -14.00 -2.08 26.42
C ASP A 370 -14.95 -3.04 25.67
N ALA A 371 -16.27 -2.84 25.79
CA ALA A 371 -17.27 -3.66 25.09
C ALA A 371 -17.19 -3.49 23.55
N LEU A 372 -16.75 -2.33 23.08
CA LEU A 372 -16.60 -1.96 21.67
C LEU A 372 -15.14 -1.90 21.21
N LYS A 373 -14.23 -2.54 21.95
CA LYS A 373 -12.80 -2.50 21.65
C LYS A 373 -12.45 -3.20 20.35
N ILE A 374 -11.97 -2.45 19.39
CA ILE A 374 -11.44 -2.94 18.12
C ILE A 374 -10.42 -1.94 17.56
N ASN A 375 -9.30 -2.45 17.04
CA ASN A 375 -8.36 -1.64 16.29
C ASN A 375 -9.04 -1.04 15.07
N ASN A 376 -8.82 0.24 14.81
CA ASN A 376 -9.48 0.98 13.72
C ASN A 376 -9.19 0.41 12.32
N GLN A 377 -7.95 -0.04 12.08
CA GLN A 377 -7.60 -0.72 10.82
C GLN A 377 -8.33 -2.06 10.70
N ARG A 378 -8.33 -2.83 11.79
CA ARG A 378 -8.95 -4.15 11.83
C ARG A 378 -10.42 -4.12 11.44
N PHE A 379 -11.19 -3.15 11.96
CA PHE A 379 -12.62 -3.03 11.64
C PHE A 379 -12.88 -2.94 10.13
N GLY A 380 -12.19 -2.03 9.45
CA GLY A 380 -12.33 -1.88 8.00
C GLY A 380 -11.82 -3.08 7.20
N ILE A 381 -10.78 -3.75 7.68
CA ILE A 381 -10.23 -4.95 7.04
C ILE A 381 -11.18 -6.15 7.21
N GLU A 382 -11.78 -6.34 8.39
CA GLU A 382 -12.80 -7.38 8.59
C GLU A 382 -13.99 -7.16 7.64
N LEU A 383 -14.48 -5.91 7.50
CA LEU A 383 -15.53 -5.58 6.52
C LEU A 383 -15.10 -5.91 5.06
N LEU A 384 -13.86 -5.62 4.70
CA LEU A 384 -13.35 -5.96 3.37
C LEU A 384 -13.36 -7.46 3.11
N HIS A 385 -12.90 -8.25 4.10
CA HIS A 385 -12.92 -9.71 4.00
C HIS A 385 -14.33 -10.29 4.02
N MET A 386 -15.25 -9.75 4.84
CA MET A 386 -16.66 -10.14 4.83
C MET A 386 -17.28 -9.90 3.45
N ASN A 387 -17.03 -8.73 2.85
CA ASN A 387 -17.51 -8.43 1.50
C ASN A 387 -16.93 -9.41 0.46
N GLY A 388 -15.63 -9.70 0.52
CA GLY A 388 -14.98 -10.67 -0.36
C GLY A 388 -15.59 -12.08 -0.20
N ALA A 389 -15.81 -12.53 1.05
CA ALA A 389 -16.40 -13.82 1.37
C ALA A 389 -17.86 -13.94 0.86
N ASP A 390 -18.69 -12.90 1.05
CA ASP A 390 -20.05 -12.83 0.52
C ASP A 390 -20.11 -12.97 -1.02
N HIS A 391 -19.03 -12.57 -1.71
CA HIS A 391 -18.90 -12.69 -3.16
C HIS A 391 -18.09 -13.91 -3.63
N GLY A 392 -17.75 -14.82 -2.70
CA GLY A 392 -17.03 -16.06 -3.02
C GLY A 392 -15.55 -15.87 -3.38
N LEU A 393 -14.94 -14.77 -2.98
CA LEU A 393 -13.54 -14.50 -3.24
C LEU A 393 -12.64 -15.24 -2.23
N THR A 394 -11.39 -15.49 -2.62
CA THR A 394 -10.39 -16.07 -1.72
C THR A 394 -9.71 -14.97 -0.92
N GLU A 395 -9.95 -15.00 0.38
CA GLU A 395 -9.48 -13.99 1.33
C GLU A 395 -8.62 -14.63 2.42
N TYR A 396 -7.52 -13.95 2.78
CA TYR A 396 -6.64 -14.33 3.89
C TYR A 396 -6.40 -13.12 4.78
N PHE A 397 -6.71 -13.26 6.07
CA PHE A 397 -6.59 -12.19 7.05
C PHE A 397 -5.44 -12.45 8.01
N TYR A 398 -4.60 -11.42 8.28
CA TYR A 398 -3.55 -11.50 9.29
C TYR A 398 -3.60 -10.37 10.31
N SER A 399 -3.07 -10.67 11.50
CA SER A 399 -2.72 -9.70 12.53
C SER A 399 -1.24 -9.88 12.88
N PHE A 400 -0.50 -8.79 13.02
CA PHE A 400 0.92 -8.80 13.35
C PHE A 400 1.14 -8.11 14.70
N GLY A 401 1.67 -8.83 15.69
CA GLY A 401 1.75 -8.37 17.06
C GLY A 401 2.97 -8.82 17.87
N PRO A 402 4.15 -9.11 17.25
CA PRO A 402 5.32 -9.47 18.04
C PRO A 402 5.80 -8.31 18.90
N GLU A 403 6.47 -8.63 19.98
CA GLU A 403 7.26 -7.65 20.73
C GLU A 403 8.40 -7.13 19.85
N ILE A 404 8.38 -5.84 19.53
CA ILE A 404 9.46 -5.20 18.77
C ILE A 404 10.52 -4.71 19.77
N PRO A 405 11.74 -5.28 19.72
CA PRO A 405 12.76 -4.94 20.72
C PRO A 405 13.33 -3.55 20.50
N GLY A 406 13.70 -2.90 21.60
CA GLY A 406 14.31 -1.57 21.58
C GLY A 406 14.12 -0.83 22.89
N TRP A 407 14.90 0.22 23.12
CA TRP A 407 14.80 1.04 24.33
C TRP A 407 13.51 1.89 24.36
N ASP A 408 12.88 2.09 23.20
CA ASP A 408 11.68 2.92 23.00
C ASP A 408 10.36 2.15 23.18
N ASN A 409 10.41 0.82 23.32
CA ASN A 409 9.26 -0.06 23.51
C ASN A 409 8.03 0.31 22.63
N PRO A 410 8.17 0.29 21.29
CA PRO A 410 7.17 0.87 20.38
C PRO A 410 5.94 -0.01 20.18
N GLY A 411 5.95 -1.27 20.67
CA GLY A 411 4.97 -2.28 20.31
C GLY A 411 5.04 -2.64 18.80
N ALA A 412 4.05 -3.38 18.32
CA ALA A 412 3.92 -3.66 16.88
C ALA A 412 3.32 -2.42 16.18
N PHE A 413 4.13 -1.38 16.04
CA PHE A 413 3.71 -0.09 15.44
C PHE A 413 3.40 -0.21 13.94
N HIS A 414 2.71 0.79 13.41
CA HIS A 414 2.40 0.88 11.97
C HIS A 414 3.66 0.71 11.12
N SER A 415 3.65 -0.23 10.17
CA SER A 415 4.76 -0.58 9.27
C SER A 415 5.86 -1.48 9.88
N SER A 416 5.78 -1.86 11.16
CA SER A 416 6.81 -2.73 11.77
C SER A 416 6.87 -4.14 11.16
N ASP A 417 5.82 -4.59 10.47
CA ASP A 417 5.75 -5.85 9.73
C ASP A 417 6.62 -5.87 8.45
N LEU A 418 7.04 -4.71 7.96
CA LEU A 418 7.88 -4.59 6.75
C LEU A 418 9.21 -5.32 6.88
N TRP A 419 9.92 -5.13 8.00
CA TRP A 419 11.17 -5.82 8.29
C TRP A 419 11.02 -7.35 8.22
N PHE A 420 9.86 -7.86 8.61
CA PHE A 420 9.57 -9.31 8.64
C PHE A 420 9.18 -9.82 7.25
N VAL A 421 8.30 -9.14 6.55
CA VAL A 421 7.86 -9.55 5.22
C VAL A 421 9.01 -9.58 4.21
N PHE A 422 9.91 -8.59 4.25
CA PHE A 422 11.10 -8.55 3.41
C PHE A 422 12.27 -9.34 3.97
N GLU A 423 12.16 -9.85 5.22
CA GLU A 423 13.25 -10.56 5.94
C GLU A 423 14.56 -9.74 5.98
N THR A 424 14.43 -8.47 6.32
CA THR A 424 15.53 -7.48 6.32
C THR A 424 15.93 -7.00 7.71
N LEU A 425 15.52 -7.70 8.78
CA LEU A 425 15.78 -7.34 10.18
C LEU A 425 17.25 -7.03 10.48
N ALA A 426 18.18 -7.70 9.81
CA ALA A 426 19.62 -7.48 10.00
C ALA A 426 20.11 -6.08 9.57
N LYS A 427 19.29 -5.31 8.87
CA LYS A 427 19.57 -3.92 8.48
C LYS A 427 19.05 -2.90 9.49
N CYS A 428 18.15 -3.32 10.39
CA CYS A 428 17.56 -2.47 11.41
C CYS A 428 18.53 -2.31 12.61
N TRP A 429 18.47 -1.16 13.27
CA TRP A 429 19.23 -0.90 14.50
C TRP A 429 18.73 -1.71 15.71
N ARG A 430 17.50 -2.24 15.65
CA ARG A 430 16.86 -2.96 16.77
C ARG A 430 17.56 -4.27 17.07
N PRO A 431 17.70 -4.66 18.36
CA PRO A 431 18.39 -5.87 18.76
C PRO A 431 17.49 -7.12 18.57
N PHE A 432 17.08 -7.39 17.33
CA PHE A 432 16.30 -8.56 16.99
C PHE A 432 17.02 -9.85 17.38
N GLN A 433 16.28 -10.83 17.89
CA GLN A 433 16.75 -12.14 18.36
C GLN A 433 16.28 -13.25 17.43
N GLY A 434 16.74 -14.50 17.67
CA GLY A 434 16.46 -15.66 16.83
C GLY A 434 14.97 -15.84 16.50
N LYS A 435 14.07 -15.71 17.50
CA LYS A 435 12.62 -15.82 17.30
C LYS A 435 12.08 -14.85 16.25
N HIS A 436 12.62 -13.62 16.18
CA HIS A 436 12.22 -12.63 15.20
C HIS A 436 12.66 -13.00 13.78
N TYR A 437 13.86 -13.55 13.64
CA TYR A 437 14.36 -14.05 12.35
C TYR A 437 13.57 -15.27 11.88
N ASP A 438 13.16 -16.17 12.80
CA ASP A 438 12.31 -17.29 12.48
C ASP A 438 10.92 -16.83 12.01
N LEU A 439 10.32 -15.86 12.70
CA LEU A 439 9.05 -15.25 12.30
C LEU A 439 9.17 -14.56 10.93
N ALA A 440 10.23 -13.77 10.71
CA ALA A 440 10.45 -13.10 9.43
C ALA A 440 10.58 -14.11 8.27
N ARG A 441 11.31 -15.22 8.50
CA ARG A 441 11.42 -16.31 7.52
C ARG A 441 10.04 -16.87 7.18
N LEU A 442 9.20 -17.16 8.19
CA LEU A 442 7.84 -17.66 7.99
C LEU A 442 6.97 -16.65 7.21
N MET A 443 6.97 -15.39 7.60
CA MET A 443 6.17 -14.36 6.92
C MET A 443 6.59 -14.20 5.46
N CYS A 444 7.90 -14.12 5.19
CA CYS A 444 8.40 -14.05 3.82
C CYS A 444 8.00 -15.30 3.00
N ASN A 445 7.97 -16.50 3.62
CA ASN A 445 7.49 -17.72 2.98
C ASN A 445 6.00 -17.64 2.63
N TYR A 446 5.13 -17.19 3.56
CA TYR A 446 3.69 -17.04 3.30
C TYR A 446 3.42 -16.08 2.14
N TRP A 447 4.04 -14.89 2.12
CA TRP A 447 3.87 -13.90 1.05
C TRP A 447 4.32 -14.44 -0.30
N THR A 448 5.48 -15.09 -0.34
CA THR A 448 6.00 -15.67 -1.59
C THR A 448 5.24 -16.90 -2.05
N ASN A 449 4.73 -17.75 -1.16
CA ASN A 449 3.86 -18.87 -1.52
C ASN A 449 2.54 -18.37 -2.11
N PHE A 450 1.92 -17.36 -1.47
CA PHE A 450 0.72 -16.73 -2.02
C PHE A 450 0.97 -16.16 -3.43
N ALA A 451 2.09 -15.50 -3.65
CA ALA A 451 2.46 -14.99 -4.96
C ALA A 451 2.64 -16.08 -6.02
N LYS A 452 3.05 -17.30 -5.63
CA LYS A 452 3.22 -18.42 -6.54
C LYS A 452 1.88 -18.96 -7.07
N ASN A 453 0.91 -19.16 -6.20
CA ASN A 453 -0.30 -19.93 -6.53
C ASN A 453 -1.60 -19.42 -5.91
N GLY A 454 -1.59 -18.35 -5.09
CA GLY A 454 -2.76 -17.81 -4.41
C GLY A 454 -3.09 -18.50 -3.08
N ASP A 455 -2.22 -19.37 -2.60
CA ASP A 455 -2.29 -20.02 -1.29
C ASP A 455 -1.02 -19.71 -0.51
N PRO A 456 -1.09 -19.08 0.70
CA PRO A 456 0.09 -18.78 1.49
C PRO A 456 0.72 -20.01 2.13
N ASN A 457 0.01 -21.13 2.22
CA ASN A 457 0.46 -22.34 2.88
C ASN A 457 1.59 -23.06 2.13
N GLY A 458 2.36 -23.87 2.85
CA GLY A 458 3.47 -24.64 2.29
C GLY A 458 4.43 -25.11 3.37
N ASN A 459 5.63 -25.43 2.95
CA ASN A 459 6.70 -25.88 3.84
C ASN A 459 7.73 -24.77 4.05
N ASP A 460 8.37 -24.79 5.22
CA ASP A 460 9.56 -23.99 5.50
C ASP A 460 10.78 -24.55 4.74
N ALA A 461 11.89 -23.85 4.80
CA ALA A 461 13.12 -24.18 4.07
C ALA A 461 13.71 -25.56 4.41
N ASP A 462 13.45 -26.10 5.60
CA ASP A 462 13.87 -27.43 6.04
C ASP A 462 12.89 -28.55 5.65
N GLY A 463 11.79 -28.22 4.97
CA GLY A 463 10.74 -29.12 4.54
C GLY A 463 9.64 -29.37 5.58
N THR A 464 9.71 -28.77 6.77
CA THR A 464 8.63 -28.87 7.76
C THR A 464 7.40 -28.08 7.32
N PRO A 465 6.17 -28.61 7.50
CA PRO A 465 4.96 -27.85 7.23
C PRO A 465 4.89 -26.58 8.09
N MET A 466 4.62 -25.44 7.45
CA MET A 466 4.31 -24.21 8.17
C MET A 466 2.93 -24.32 8.86
N PRO A 467 2.67 -23.54 9.94
CA PRO A 467 1.33 -23.43 10.49
C PRO A 467 0.30 -23.10 9.42
N VAL A 468 -0.85 -23.77 9.43
CA VAL A 468 -1.87 -23.58 8.39
C VAL A 468 -2.53 -22.22 8.57
N TRP A 469 -2.51 -21.39 7.51
CA TRP A 469 -3.26 -20.17 7.39
C TRP A 469 -4.60 -20.48 6.71
N GLU A 470 -5.68 -20.51 7.50
CA GLU A 470 -7.01 -20.79 7.00
C GLU A 470 -7.55 -19.58 6.21
N LYS A 471 -8.38 -19.84 5.20
CA LYS A 471 -9.10 -18.78 4.49
C LYS A 471 -10.10 -18.11 5.42
N PHE A 472 -10.22 -16.80 5.29
CA PHE A 472 -11.33 -16.09 5.92
C PHE A 472 -12.65 -16.46 5.23
N THR A 473 -13.64 -16.84 6.03
CA THR A 473 -15.04 -16.98 5.60
C THR A 473 -15.95 -16.37 6.66
N ASN A 474 -17.19 -16.08 6.30
CA ASN A 474 -18.15 -15.52 7.27
C ASN A 474 -18.52 -16.52 8.38
N GLU A 475 -18.38 -17.83 8.11
CA GLU A 475 -18.57 -18.90 9.11
C GLU A 475 -17.33 -19.09 9.99
N ASN A 476 -16.13 -18.73 9.48
CA ASN A 476 -14.86 -18.81 10.19
C ASN A 476 -14.05 -17.51 9.98
N PRO A 477 -14.49 -16.40 10.63
CA PRO A 477 -13.88 -15.07 10.44
C PRO A 477 -12.59 -14.91 11.28
N ARG A 478 -11.57 -15.73 11.00
CA ARG A 478 -10.34 -15.79 11.80
C ARG A 478 -9.15 -15.20 11.05
N SER A 479 -8.25 -14.59 11.80
CA SER A 479 -6.94 -14.15 11.31
C SER A 479 -5.84 -15.11 11.75
N ILE A 480 -4.78 -15.23 10.93
CA ILE A 480 -3.52 -15.73 11.45
C ILE A 480 -2.86 -14.64 12.28
N MET A 481 -2.34 -15.00 13.45
CA MET A 481 -1.55 -14.12 14.30
C MET A 481 -0.07 -14.41 14.09
N PHE A 482 0.69 -13.35 13.89
CA PHE A 482 2.15 -13.34 13.88
C PHE A 482 2.65 -12.68 15.16
N GLU A 483 3.22 -13.47 16.07
CA GLU A 483 3.84 -13.04 17.34
C GLU A 483 5.22 -13.68 17.48
N ASP A 484 5.45 -14.53 18.48
CA ASP A 484 6.68 -15.33 18.60
C ASP A 484 6.75 -16.43 17.50
N THR A 485 5.59 -16.81 16.98
CA THR A 485 5.40 -17.72 15.85
C THR A 485 4.11 -17.35 15.11
N ALA A 486 3.73 -18.15 14.10
CA ALA A 486 2.45 -18.00 13.40
C ALA A 486 1.43 -19.02 13.92
N TYR A 487 0.19 -18.58 14.19
CA TYR A 487 -0.91 -19.48 14.58
C TYR A 487 -2.28 -18.86 14.22
N MET A 488 -3.28 -19.71 13.97
CA MET A 488 -4.66 -19.22 13.80
C MET A 488 -5.19 -18.72 15.14
N GLN A 489 -5.51 -17.45 15.20
CA GLN A 489 -5.97 -16.79 16.42
C GLN A 489 -7.37 -17.30 16.79
N THR A 490 -7.56 -17.63 18.07
CA THR A 490 -8.90 -17.75 18.65
C THR A 490 -9.42 -16.34 18.89
N GLU A 491 -10.43 -15.95 18.13
CA GLU A 491 -11.00 -14.61 18.31
C GLU A 491 -11.69 -14.50 19.67
N PRO A 492 -11.45 -13.41 20.40
CA PRO A 492 -12.19 -13.17 21.64
C PRO A 492 -13.68 -12.97 21.32
N GLU A 493 -14.56 -13.37 22.24
CA GLU A 493 -15.97 -13.03 22.12
C GLU A 493 -16.15 -11.50 22.16
N ARG A 494 -16.67 -10.96 21.07
CA ARG A 494 -16.89 -9.52 20.86
C ARG A 494 -18.31 -9.28 20.35
N PRO A 495 -19.36 -9.63 21.10
CA PRO A 495 -20.71 -9.65 20.56
C PRO A 495 -21.19 -8.30 20.02
N ALA A 496 -20.86 -7.20 20.67
CA ALA A 496 -21.22 -5.87 20.21
C ALA A 496 -20.49 -5.47 18.91
N ILE A 497 -19.19 -5.81 18.78
CA ILE A 497 -18.43 -5.58 17.56
C ILE A 497 -18.88 -6.50 16.43
N GLN A 498 -19.17 -7.77 16.72
CA GLN A 498 -19.68 -8.69 15.71
C GLN A 498 -21.03 -8.18 15.16
N LEU A 499 -21.93 -7.76 16.03
CA LEU A 499 -23.19 -7.16 15.61
C LEU A 499 -22.99 -5.87 14.81
N LEU A 500 -22.02 -5.01 15.22
CA LEU A 500 -21.71 -3.78 14.50
C LEU A 500 -21.20 -4.08 13.07
N LEU A 501 -20.32 -5.08 12.90
CA LEU A 501 -19.81 -5.51 11.60
C LEU A 501 -20.96 -6.05 10.72
N GLU A 502 -21.83 -6.90 11.27
CA GLU A 502 -23.00 -7.43 10.55
C GLU A 502 -23.95 -6.31 10.09
N LYS A 503 -24.32 -5.39 10.99
CA LYS A 503 -25.20 -4.25 10.66
C LYS A 503 -24.56 -3.30 9.62
N ALA A 504 -23.24 -3.13 9.69
CA ALA A 504 -22.49 -2.35 8.71
C ALA A 504 -22.53 -3.04 7.32
N ALA A 505 -22.32 -4.35 7.26
CA ALA A 505 -22.43 -5.14 6.05
C ALA A 505 -23.85 -5.09 5.46
N ASP A 506 -24.89 -5.30 6.31
CA ASP A 506 -26.30 -5.25 5.91
C ASP A 506 -26.66 -3.88 5.31
N ARG A 507 -26.18 -2.78 5.92
CA ARG A 507 -26.43 -1.43 5.41
C ARG A 507 -25.74 -1.14 4.08
N THR A 508 -24.58 -1.75 3.85
CA THR A 508 -23.70 -1.39 2.75
C THR A 508 -23.89 -2.28 1.52
N TRP A 509 -23.86 -3.61 1.64
CA TRP A 509 -23.91 -4.51 0.47
C TRP A 509 -24.85 -5.71 0.58
N ARG A 510 -25.34 -6.10 1.77
CA ARG A 510 -26.25 -7.24 1.97
C ARG A 510 -27.74 -6.88 1.84
N LYS A 511 -28.04 -5.74 1.20
CA LYS A 511 -29.43 -5.23 1.06
C LYS A 511 -30.29 -6.11 0.20
#